data_0b7ac42ca5ce5f78ccef4f48445b4cf1
#
_entry.id   0b7ac42ca5ce5f78ccef4f48445b4cf1
#
_cell.length_a   1.000
_cell.length_b   1.000
_cell.length_c   1.000
_cell.angle_alpha   90.00
_cell.angle_beta   90.00
_cell.angle_gamma   90.00
#
_symmetry.space_group_name_H-M   'P 1'
#
loop_
_entity.id
_entity.type
_entity.pdbx_description
1 polymer ?
#
loop_
_entity_poly.entity_id
_entity_poly.type
_entity_poly.pdbx_seq_one_letter_code
_entity_poly.pdbx_strand_id
1 'polypeptide(L)'
;MIATGSVSPNISRASNDWLRSSGLQPLRLGGRSLLPIVQGGMGIGISGHKLAGSVAGLGGVGTLSSVDLRRHHPDLMEQTRDLAPGDAAKEGINRVNLIAIEREIGAARAVSGGKGLLAINVMRAVTEYASSVQRALECGIDAVVVGAGLPLDLPDLAKDHPNTMLIPILSDARGVQLLVKKWERKKRLPDAIVIEHPRLAGGHLGAAKVADLNDTRFDFETAIPAIRQFFKDAGYEKDIPIIAAGGISSFEDIAHLQSLGASAVQLGTAFAVTTESDAHAAFKQVLADATPEDMVEFTSVAGLPARAVGTPWLRSYLKIEPKLQAVVHAKSRCTKSFDCLAQCGLRDGLPGWGQFCIDNQLAAALRGDVKKGLFFRGAGRLPFGDQIRSVSELMQRLLTPAAALPV
;
A
#
# COMPACT_ATOMS: atom_id res chain seq x y z
N MET A 1 -24.34 -1.76 -35.81
CA MET A 1 -24.75 -0.85 -34.73
C MET A 1 -23.66 -0.87 -33.70
N ILE A 2 -22.83 0.18 -33.66
CA ILE A 2 -21.78 0.36 -32.66
C ILE A 2 -22.51 0.78 -31.38
N ALA A 3 -22.54 -0.08 -30.38
CA ALA A 3 -23.11 0.24 -29.08
C ALA A 3 -22.38 1.47 -28.53
N THR A 4 -23.07 2.59 -28.43
CA THR A 4 -22.63 3.78 -27.71
C THR A 4 -22.55 3.41 -26.23
N GLY A 5 -21.41 2.84 -25.83
CA GLY A 5 -21.17 2.45 -24.46
C GLY A 5 -21.31 3.66 -23.54
N SER A 6 -22.21 3.60 -22.60
CA SER A 6 -22.42 4.63 -21.58
C SER A 6 -21.11 4.93 -20.86
N VAL A 7 -20.76 6.22 -20.76
CA VAL A 7 -19.60 6.68 -19.96
C VAL A 7 -19.87 6.33 -18.50
N SER A 8 -18.96 5.60 -17.86
CA SER A 8 -19.09 5.32 -16.43
C SER A 8 -19.04 6.63 -15.64
N PRO A 9 -20.01 6.93 -14.78
CA PRO A 9 -20.02 8.18 -14.01
C PRO A 9 -18.81 8.29 -13.05
N ASN A 10 -18.17 7.17 -12.76
CA ASN A 10 -17.03 7.08 -11.83
C ASN A 10 -15.66 7.28 -12.50
N ILE A 11 -15.61 7.39 -13.83
CA ILE A 11 -14.37 7.58 -14.61
C ILE A 11 -14.44 8.94 -15.31
N SER A 12 -13.33 9.66 -15.38
CA SER A 12 -13.27 10.89 -16.18
C SER A 12 -13.47 10.57 -17.67
N ARG A 13 -13.94 11.54 -18.47
CA ARG A 13 -14.16 11.32 -19.91
C ARG A 13 -12.87 10.89 -20.61
N ALA A 14 -11.77 11.60 -20.36
CA ALA A 14 -10.46 11.30 -20.94
C ALA A 14 -9.99 9.88 -20.55
N SER A 15 -10.08 9.52 -19.27
CA SER A 15 -9.67 8.20 -18.78
C SER A 15 -10.54 7.06 -19.33
N ASN A 16 -11.82 7.35 -19.62
CA ASN A 16 -12.71 6.40 -20.25
C ASN A 16 -12.32 6.12 -21.71
N ASP A 17 -11.84 7.16 -22.40
CA ASP A 17 -11.32 7.01 -23.77
C ASP A 17 -10.01 6.19 -23.77
N TRP A 18 -9.11 6.41 -22.79
CA TRP A 18 -7.91 5.57 -22.60
C TRP A 18 -8.26 4.11 -22.37
N LEU A 19 -9.20 3.83 -21.47
CA LEU A 19 -9.63 2.46 -21.19
C LEU A 19 -10.22 1.78 -22.42
N ARG A 20 -11.07 2.48 -23.19
CA ARG A 20 -11.67 1.94 -24.41
C ARG A 20 -10.61 1.62 -25.47
N SER A 21 -9.66 2.52 -25.69
CA SER A 21 -8.60 2.32 -26.69
C SER A 21 -7.60 1.25 -26.28
N SER A 22 -7.46 0.97 -24.96
CA SER A 22 -6.54 -0.04 -24.46
C SER A 22 -7.02 -1.48 -24.70
N GLY A 23 -8.33 -1.70 -24.76
CA GLY A 23 -8.93 -3.05 -24.76
C GLY A 23 -8.88 -3.77 -23.42
N LEU A 24 -8.32 -3.15 -22.37
CA LEU A 24 -8.29 -3.72 -21.02
C LEU A 24 -9.70 -3.78 -20.41
N GLN A 25 -9.92 -4.77 -19.56
CA GLN A 25 -11.18 -4.88 -18.83
C GLN A 25 -11.19 -3.91 -17.63
N PRO A 26 -12.33 -3.22 -17.38
CA PRO A 26 -12.47 -2.39 -16.20
C PRO A 26 -12.52 -3.21 -14.92
N LEU A 27 -12.01 -2.63 -13.82
CA LEU A 27 -12.23 -3.18 -12.48
C LEU A 27 -13.69 -2.95 -12.06
N ARG A 28 -14.41 -4.02 -11.77
CA ARG A 28 -15.76 -3.95 -11.18
C ARG A 28 -15.66 -4.16 -9.67
N LEU A 29 -15.94 -3.11 -8.91
CA LEU A 29 -15.80 -3.13 -7.46
C LEU A 29 -16.85 -2.22 -6.80
N GLY A 30 -17.58 -2.74 -5.81
CA GLY A 30 -18.60 -1.98 -5.08
C GLY A 30 -19.69 -1.39 -5.99
N GLY A 31 -20.11 -2.12 -7.04
CA GLY A 31 -21.08 -1.64 -8.02
C GLY A 31 -20.55 -0.57 -9.00
N ARG A 32 -19.28 -0.19 -8.89
CA ARG A 32 -18.62 0.79 -9.76
C ARG A 32 -17.83 0.10 -10.87
N SER A 33 -17.75 0.73 -12.04
CA SER A 33 -16.82 0.37 -13.11
C SER A 33 -15.66 1.37 -13.06
N LEU A 34 -14.45 0.89 -12.79
CA LEU A 34 -13.26 1.68 -12.52
C LEU A 34 -12.16 1.36 -13.52
N LEU A 35 -11.15 2.22 -13.63
CA LEU A 35 -9.90 1.86 -14.30
C LEU A 35 -9.26 0.66 -13.58
N PRO A 36 -8.62 -0.28 -14.29
CA PRO A 36 -7.99 -1.45 -13.68
C PRO A 36 -6.66 -1.12 -12.99
N ILE A 37 -6.60 0.05 -12.35
CA ILE A 37 -5.40 0.61 -11.71
C ILE A 37 -5.73 1.01 -10.27
N VAL A 38 -4.97 0.45 -9.33
CA VAL A 38 -5.00 0.77 -7.90
C VAL A 38 -3.69 1.40 -7.51
N GLN A 39 -3.72 2.54 -6.87
CA GLN A 39 -2.55 3.10 -6.19
C GLN A 39 -2.49 2.51 -4.79
N GLY A 40 -1.42 1.78 -4.48
CA GLY A 40 -1.20 1.16 -3.18
C GLY A 40 -0.92 2.17 -2.08
N GLY A 41 -1.43 1.93 -0.87
CA GLY A 41 -1.16 2.77 0.29
C GLY A 41 0.31 2.71 0.72
N MET A 42 0.94 3.87 0.93
CA MET A 42 2.36 3.98 1.26
C MET A 42 2.54 4.88 2.50
N GLY A 43 2.94 4.24 3.62
CA GLY A 43 3.27 4.94 4.87
C GLY A 43 4.71 5.48 4.83
N ILE A 44 5.02 6.44 5.66
CA ILE A 44 4.14 7.26 6.48
C ILE A 44 3.78 8.52 5.69
N GLY A 45 2.53 8.65 5.23
CA GLY A 45 2.11 9.85 4.52
C GLY A 45 2.65 10.03 3.10
N ILE A 46 3.31 9.03 2.47
CA ILE A 46 3.71 9.10 1.06
C ILE A 46 2.48 9.16 0.17
N SER A 47 1.44 8.40 0.51
CA SER A 47 0.12 8.51 -0.10
C SER A 47 -0.85 9.22 0.84
N GLY A 48 -0.86 10.53 0.79
CA GLY A 48 -1.83 11.42 1.40
C GLY A 48 -2.97 11.76 0.44
N HIS A 49 -3.71 12.82 0.78
CA HIS A 49 -4.91 13.23 0.05
C HIS A 49 -4.67 13.65 -1.40
N LYS A 50 -3.51 14.28 -1.71
CA LYS A 50 -3.22 14.74 -3.08
C LYS A 50 -3.08 13.54 -4.02
N LEU A 51 -2.23 12.58 -3.65
CA LEU A 51 -2.01 11.39 -4.46
C LEU A 51 -3.28 10.56 -4.59
N ALA A 52 -3.86 10.14 -3.46
CA ALA A 52 -5.04 9.28 -3.47
C ALA A 52 -6.24 9.93 -4.16
N GLY A 53 -6.48 11.22 -3.89
CA GLY A 53 -7.54 11.99 -4.53
C GLY A 53 -7.37 12.14 -6.04
N SER A 54 -6.12 12.37 -6.51
CA SER A 54 -5.83 12.51 -7.95
C SER A 54 -6.07 11.20 -8.70
N VAL A 55 -5.64 10.07 -8.15
CA VAL A 55 -5.89 8.74 -8.75
C VAL A 55 -7.38 8.43 -8.82
N ALA A 56 -8.10 8.66 -7.72
CA ALA A 56 -9.55 8.49 -7.70
C ALA A 56 -10.26 9.44 -8.67
N GLY A 57 -9.83 10.71 -8.77
CA GLY A 57 -10.38 11.71 -9.69
C GLY A 57 -10.29 11.30 -11.16
N LEU A 58 -9.35 10.46 -11.53
CA LEU A 58 -9.24 9.88 -12.86
C LEU A 58 -10.06 8.59 -13.04
N GLY A 59 -10.63 8.05 -11.97
CA GLY A 59 -11.46 6.84 -12.02
C GLY A 59 -10.75 5.55 -11.62
N GLY A 60 -9.54 5.62 -11.06
CA GLY A 60 -8.86 4.50 -10.42
C GLY A 60 -9.24 4.34 -8.95
N VAL A 61 -8.50 3.49 -8.23
CA VAL A 61 -8.59 3.37 -6.77
C VAL A 61 -7.41 4.12 -6.15
N GLY A 62 -7.68 5.23 -5.47
CA GLY A 62 -6.70 6.00 -4.71
C GLY A 62 -6.69 5.55 -3.24
N THR A 63 -5.52 5.21 -2.71
CA THR A 63 -5.41 4.63 -1.37
C THR A 63 -4.56 5.51 -0.44
N LEU A 64 -5.19 6.05 0.60
CA LEU A 64 -4.51 6.75 1.69
C LEU A 64 -3.70 5.75 2.53
N SER A 65 -2.58 6.20 3.09
CA SER A 65 -1.94 5.47 4.20
C SER A 65 -2.55 5.93 5.53
N SER A 66 -2.58 5.05 6.56
CA SER A 66 -3.14 5.41 7.87
C SER A 66 -2.09 5.82 8.90
N VAL A 67 -0.81 5.51 8.63
CA VAL A 67 0.25 5.58 9.64
C VAL A 67 0.77 7.01 9.80
N ASP A 68 0.68 7.56 11.02
CA ASP A 68 1.26 8.83 11.47
C ASP A 68 0.99 10.03 10.54
N LEU A 69 -0.25 10.12 10.02
CA LEU A 69 -0.70 11.19 9.11
C LEU A 69 -0.69 12.59 9.73
N ARG A 70 -0.62 12.70 11.07
CA ARG A 70 -0.45 14.00 11.75
C ARG A 70 0.77 14.78 11.22
N ARG A 71 1.76 14.10 10.61
CA ARG A 71 2.94 14.73 10.01
C ARG A 71 2.62 15.66 8.83
N HIS A 72 1.47 15.50 8.21
CA HIS A 72 0.96 16.45 7.20
C HIS A 72 0.25 17.66 7.80
N HIS A 73 0.00 17.67 9.11
CA HIS A 73 -0.76 18.69 9.81
C HIS A 73 0.10 19.38 10.90
N PRO A 74 0.71 20.55 10.61
CA PRO A 74 1.58 21.23 11.56
C PRO A 74 0.95 21.51 12.93
N ASP A 75 -0.36 21.82 12.95
CA ASP A 75 -1.12 22.04 14.17
C ASP A 75 -1.25 20.78 15.04
N LEU A 76 -1.39 19.60 14.42
CA LEU A 76 -1.45 18.32 15.13
C LEU A 76 -0.06 17.89 15.62
N MET A 77 0.99 18.20 14.86
CA MET A 77 2.38 17.98 15.29
C MET A 77 2.72 18.87 16.50
N GLU A 78 2.27 20.12 16.49
CA GLU A 78 2.46 21.05 17.62
C GLU A 78 1.81 20.56 18.90
N GLN A 79 0.54 20.09 18.82
CA GLN A 79 -0.20 19.56 19.97
C GLN A 79 0.47 18.36 20.66
N THR A 80 1.41 17.68 19.96
CA THR A 80 2.07 16.45 20.46
C THR A 80 3.58 16.61 20.64
N ARG A 81 4.12 17.81 20.44
CA ARG A 81 5.58 18.07 20.49
C ARG A 81 6.19 17.80 21.85
N ASP A 82 5.56 18.35 22.89
CA ASP A 82 6.11 18.39 24.23
C ASP A 82 5.46 17.38 25.20
N LEU A 83 4.77 16.37 24.66
CA LEU A 83 4.19 15.31 25.47
C LEU A 83 5.28 14.47 26.12
N ALA A 84 5.33 14.46 27.44
CA ALA A 84 6.24 13.61 28.20
C ALA A 84 5.91 12.13 27.93
N PRO A 85 6.92 11.24 27.80
CA PRO A 85 6.71 9.81 27.59
C PRO A 85 5.79 9.20 28.66
N GLY A 86 4.78 8.43 28.22
CA GLY A 86 3.80 7.78 29.09
C GLY A 86 2.47 7.54 28.37
N ASP A 87 1.51 6.99 29.09
CA ASP A 87 0.20 6.61 28.49
C ASP A 87 -0.57 7.82 27.98
N ALA A 88 -0.52 8.96 28.70
CA ALA A 88 -1.15 10.19 28.25
C ALA A 88 -0.57 10.70 26.90
N ALA A 89 0.74 10.52 26.68
CA ALA A 89 1.36 10.86 25.39
C ALA A 89 0.89 9.92 24.28
N LYS A 90 0.80 8.62 24.56
CA LYS A 90 0.28 7.63 23.60
C LYS A 90 -1.15 7.97 23.20
N GLU A 91 -2.03 8.19 24.15
CA GLU A 91 -3.43 8.57 23.90
C GLU A 91 -3.53 9.90 23.12
N GLY A 92 -2.73 10.89 23.49
CA GLY A 92 -2.66 12.19 22.81
C GLY A 92 -2.25 12.05 21.34
N ILE A 93 -1.17 11.30 21.07
CA ILE A 93 -0.67 11.05 19.71
C ILE A 93 -1.69 10.26 18.89
N ASN A 94 -2.29 9.21 19.46
CA ASN A 94 -3.29 8.40 18.79
C ASN A 94 -4.53 9.23 18.43
N ARG A 95 -5.03 10.04 19.37
CA ARG A 95 -6.15 10.93 19.12
C ARG A 95 -5.90 11.88 17.94
N VAL A 96 -4.74 12.53 17.87
CA VAL A 96 -4.45 13.45 16.75
C VAL A 96 -4.20 12.72 15.44
N ASN A 97 -3.71 11.48 15.46
CA ASN A 97 -3.63 10.64 14.26
C ASN A 97 -5.02 10.29 13.73
N LEU A 98 -6.00 10.02 14.58
CA LEU A 98 -7.38 9.79 14.15
C LEU A 98 -8.01 11.05 13.54
N ILE A 99 -7.72 12.24 14.09
CA ILE A 99 -8.11 13.53 13.49
C ILE A 99 -7.44 13.70 12.11
N ALA A 100 -6.17 13.33 11.97
CA ALA A 100 -5.47 13.40 10.70
C ALA A 100 -6.09 12.46 9.65
N ILE A 101 -6.48 11.24 10.01
CA ILE A 101 -7.20 10.31 9.12
C ILE A 101 -8.48 10.94 8.59
N GLU A 102 -9.29 11.55 9.46
CA GLU A 102 -10.52 12.24 9.08
C GLU A 102 -10.25 13.38 8.09
N ARG A 103 -9.27 14.24 8.38
CA ARG A 103 -8.88 15.37 7.52
C ARG A 103 -8.40 14.90 6.15
N GLU A 104 -7.56 13.87 6.11
CA GLU A 104 -7.01 13.32 4.87
C GLU A 104 -8.09 12.66 4.00
N ILE A 105 -9.05 11.94 4.60
CA ILE A 105 -10.19 11.36 3.88
C ILE A 105 -11.07 12.49 3.29
N GLY A 106 -11.38 13.52 4.07
CA GLY A 106 -12.17 14.67 3.60
C GLY A 106 -11.48 15.41 2.45
N ALA A 107 -10.18 15.67 2.59
CA ALA A 107 -9.39 16.34 1.54
C ALA A 107 -9.26 15.48 0.27
N ALA A 108 -9.04 14.18 0.38
CA ALA A 108 -8.98 13.26 -0.76
C ALA A 108 -10.32 13.22 -1.52
N ARG A 109 -11.45 13.27 -0.81
CA ARG A 109 -12.78 13.37 -1.45
C ARG A 109 -12.95 14.67 -2.23
N ALA A 110 -12.50 15.78 -1.67
CA ALA A 110 -12.55 17.06 -2.36
C ALA A 110 -11.71 17.02 -3.66
N VAL A 111 -10.51 16.47 -3.61
CA VAL A 111 -9.63 16.31 -4.78
C VAL A 111 -10.23 15.37 -5.83
N SER A 112 -10.80 14.23 -5.41
CA SER A 112 -11.38 13.23 -6.34
C SER A 112 -12.65 13.72 -7.04
N GLY A 113 -13.34 14.70 -6.48
CA GLY A 113 -14.63 15.18 -7.00
C GLY A 113 -15.69 14.08 -7.07
N GLY A 114 -15.64 13.10 -6.15
CA GLY A 114 -16.57 11.98 -6.07
C GLY A 114 -16.41 10.90 -7.14
N LYS A 115 -15.33 10.96 -7.93
CA LYS A 115 -15.00 9.94 -8.94
C LYS A 115 -14.15 8.82 -8.34
N GLY A 116 -13.98 7.75 -9.12
CA GLY A 116 -13.15 6.61 -8.73
C GLY A 116 -13.60 5.96 -7.43
N LEU A 117 -12.62 5.53 -6.64
CA LEU A 117 -12.83 4.93 -5.33
C LEU A 117 -11.71 5.38 -4.39
N LEU A 118 -12.06 5.76 -3.18
CA LEU A 118 -11.10 6.08 -2.12
C LEU A 118 -11.00 4.93 -1.14
N ALA A 119 -9.77 4.45 -0.94
CA ALA A 119 -9.44 3.44 0.05
C ALA A 119 -8.48 3.99 1.10
N ILE A 120 -8.37 3.30 2.23
CA ILE A 120 -7.32 3.51 3.22
C ILE A 120 -6.59 2.21 3.49
N ASN A 121 -5.27 2.24 3.50
CA ASN A 121 -4.44 1.10 3.87
C ASN A 121 -4.10 1.17 5.35
N VAL A 122 -4.42 0.10 6.09
CA VAL A 122 -4.10 -0.05 7.51
C VAL A 122 -3.29 -1.33 7.69
N MET A 123 -2.10 -1.21 8.30
CA MET A 123 -1.25 -2.37 8.56
C MET A 123 -1.72 -3.10 9.81
N ARG A 124 -1.84 -4.43 9.74
CA ARG A 124 -2.18 -5.26 10.92
C ARG A 124 -1.11 -5.19 12.01
N ALA A 125 0.15 -4.91 11.63
CA ALA A 125 1.29 -4.85 12.53
C ALA A 125 1.41 -3.55 13.34
N VAL A 126 0.59 -2.51 13.09
CA VAL A 126 0.59 -1.28 13.91
C VAL A 126 -0.28 -1.45 15.16
N THR A 127 0.11 -0.80 16.24
CA THR A 127 -0.64 -0.86 17.51
C THR A 127 -2.06 -0.33 17.35
N GLU A 128 -2.22 0.78 16.62
CA GLU A 128 -3.50 1.47 16.41
C GLU A 128 -4.29 0.94 15.20
N TYR A 129 -4.13 -0.36 14.87
CA TYR A 129 -4.85 -0.98 13.76
C TYR A 129 -6.37 -0.82 13.89
N ALA A 130 -6.94 -1.25 15.01
CA ALA A 130 -8.39 -1.28 15.20
C ALA A 130 -8.98 0.14 15.23
N SER A 131 -8.38 1.07 15.95
CA SER A 131 -8.84 2.46 16.05
C SER A 131 -8.75 3.19 14.71
N SER A 132 -7.69 2.93 13.91
CA SER A 132 -7.55 3.49 12.57
C SER A 132 -8.62 2.97 11.60
N VAL A 133 -8.91 1.65 11.65
CA VAL A 133 -10.01 1.05 10.88
C VAL A 133 -11.34 1.67 11.27
N GLN A 134 -11.66 1.73 12.56
CA GLN A 134 -12.91 2.30 13.09
C GLN A 134 -13.07 3.76 12.62
N ARG A 135 -12.05 4.60 12.79
CA ARG A 135 -12.12 6.01 12.36
C ARG A 135 -12.36 6.13 10.86
N ALA A 136 -11.70 5.34 10.04
CA ALA A 136 -11.90 5.36 8.60
C ALA A 136 -13.33 4.95 8.21
N LEU A 137 -13.89 3.94 8.87
CA LEU A 137 -15.28 3.50 8.70
C LEU A 137 -16.28 4.60 9.10
N GLU A 138 -16.08 5.25 10.25
CA GLU A 138 -16.89 6.39 10.72
C GLU A 138 -16.85 7.58 9.73
N CYS A 139 -15.71 7.81 9.09
CA CYS A 139 -15.56 8.81 8.02
C CYS A 139 -16.18 8.36 6.70
N GLY A 140 -16.76 7.16 6.63
CA GLY A 140 -17.44 6.60 5.46
C GLY A 140 -16.50 6.35 4.28
N ILE A 141 -15.25 5.90 4.52
CA ILE A 141 -14.33 5.49 3.44
C ILE A 141 -14.96 4.41 2.56
N ASP A 142 -14.68 4.43 1.25
CA ASP A 142 -15.26 3.43 0.34
C ASP A 142 -14.67 2.02 0.57
N ALA A 143 -13.38 1.91 0.90
CA ALA A 143 -12.72 0.63 1.14
C ALA A 143 -11.64 0.70 2.23
N VAL A 144 -11.47 -0.40 2.96
CA VAL A 144 -10.35 -0.62 3.89
C VAL A 144 -9.46 -1.73 3.33
N VAL A 145 -8.18 -1.41 3.11
CA VAL A 145 -7.16 -2.32 2.61
C VAL A 145 -6.25 -2.72 3.76
N VAL A 146 -6.04 -4.01 4.00
CA VAL A 146 -5.25 -4.46 5.15
C VAL A 146 -4.20 -5.49 4.74
N GLY A 147 -2.94 -5.19 5.09
CA GLY A 147 -1.79 -6.06 4.91
C GLY A 147 -0.92 -6.12 6.18
N ALA A 148 0.30 -6.62 6.05
CA ALA A 148 1.26 -6.83 7.14
C ALA A 148 0.69 -7.70 8.27
N GLY A 149 0.10 -8.84 7.89
CA GLY A 149 -0.55 -9.83 8.75
C GLY A 149 -1.95 -10.19 8.27
N LEU A 150 -2.48 -11.32 8.73
CA LEU A 150 -3.82 -11.79 8.35
C LEU A 150 -4.91 -11.02 9.12
N PRO A 151 -5.77 -10.24 8.45
CA PRO A 151 -6.81 -9.44 9.11
C PRO A 151 -8.06 -10.29 9.39
N LEU A 152 -7.95 -11.31 10.23
CA LEU A 152 -9.05 -12.23 10.53
C LEU A 152 -10.20 -11.57 11.30
N ASP A 153 -9.95 -10.46 11.96
CA ASP A 153 -10.89 -9.66 12.75
C ASP A 153 -11.54 -8.49 11.98
N LEU A 154 -11.07 -8.20 10.76
CA LEU A 154 -11.58 -7.07 9.97
C LEU A 154 -13.10 -7.12 9.70
N PRO A 155 -13.72 -8.30 9.40
CA PRO A 155 -15.18 -8.38 9.29
C PRO A 155 -15.92 -7.97 10.56
N ASP A 156 -15.36 -8.27 11.75
CA ASP A 156 -15.98 -7.91 13.02
C ASP A 156 -15.89 -6.39 13.28
N LEU A 157 -14.75 -5.79 12.94
CA LEU A 157 -14.56 -4.34 13.05
C LEU A 157 -15.49 -3.56 12.12
N ALA A 158 -15.81 -4.12 10.94
CA ALA A 158 -16.63 -3.47 9.93
C ALA A 158 -18.11 -3.90 9.95
N LYS A 159 -18.56 -4.65 10.97
CA LYS A 159 -19.92 -5.24 11.02
C LYS A 159 -21.04 -4.21 10.86
N ASP A 160 -20.87 -3.02 11.41
CA ASP A 160 -21.83 -1.94 11.39
C ASP A 160 -21.71 -1.03 10.16
N HIS A 161 -20.75 -1.36 9.24
CA HIS A 161 -20.48 -0.64 7.99
C HIS A 161 -20.53 -1.57 6.78
N PRO A 162 -21.69 -2.18 6.46
CA PRO A 162 -21.81 -3.24 5.44
C PRO A 162 -21.48 -2.77 4.02
N ASN A 163 -21.56 -1.47 3.76
CA ASN A 163 -21.28 -0.87 2.45
C ASN A 163 -19.79 -0.57 2.22
N THR A 164 -18.95 -0.62 3.26
CA THR A 164 -17.51 -0.44 3.09
C THR A 164 -16.87 -1.73 2.60
N MET A 165 -16.08 -1.62 1.55
CA MET A 165 -15.38 -2.76 0.96
C MET A 165 -14.18 -3.16 1.80
N LEU A 166 -13.97 -4.47 1.97
CA LEU A 166 -12.87 -5.04 2.75
C LEU A 166 -11.92 -5.78 1.81
N ILE A 167 -10.68 -5.31 1.74
CA ILE A 167 -9.68 -5.76 0.78
C ILE A 167 -8.41 -6.22 1.52
N PRO A 168 -8.23 -7.51 1.77
CA PRO A 168 -7.00 -8.04 2.35
C PRO A 168 -5.86 -8.09 1.31
N ILE A 169 -4.62 -7.92 1.79
CA ILE A 169 -3.39 -8.12 1.02
C ILE A 169 -2.76 -9.44 1.45
N LEU A 170 -2.49 -10.31 0.49
CA LEU A 170 -1.92 -11.63 0.65
C LEU A 170 -0.88 -11.87 -0.46
N SER A 171 -0.12 -12.98 -0.38
CA SER A 171 0.94 -13.23 -1.37
C SER A 171 0.79 -14.57 -2.10
N ASP A 172 -0.01 -15.51 -1.59
CA ASP A 172 -0.19 -16.83 -2.19
C ASP A 172 -1.62 -17.37 -2.06
N ALA A 173 -1.92 -18.42 -2.83
CA ALA A 173 -3.23 -19.05 -2.85
C ALA A 173 -3.60 -19.69 -1.50
N ARG A 174 -2.62 -20.23 -0.75
CA ARG A 174 -2.87 -20.86 0.56
C ARG A 174 -3.33 -19.82 1.58
N GLY A 175 -2.69 -18.66 1.62
CA GLY A 175 -3.10 -17.52 2.45
C GLY A 175 -4.52 -17.07 2.13
N VAL A 176 -4.86 -16.97 0.83
CA VAL A 176 -6.21 -16.63 0.37
C VAL A 176 -7.24 -17.65 0.84
N GLN A 177 -6.99 -18.94 0.62
CA GLN A 177 -7.90 -20.00 1.05
C GLN A 177 -8.15 -19.96 2.58
N LEU A 178 -7.09 -19.78 3.37
CA LEU A 178 -7.20 -19.70 4.81
C LEU A 178 -8.07 -18.50 5.24
N LEU A 179 -7.77 -17.32 4.71
CA LEU A 179 -8.49 -16.09 5.06
C LEU A 179 -9.96 -16.16 4.65
N VAL A 180 -10.26 -16.54 3.40
CA VAL A 180 -11.61 -16.58 2.86
C VAL A 180 -12.47 -17.56 3.65
N LYS A 181 -11.98 -18.79 3.93
CA LYS A 181 -12.69 -19.77 4.78
C LYS A 181 -12.95 -19.28 6.22
N LYS A 182 -12.05 -18.44 6.78
CA LYS A 182 -12.25 -17.86 8.10
C LYS A 182 -13.29 -16.73 8.07
N TRP A 183 -13.28 -15.88 7.03
CA TRP A 183 -14.25 -14.82 6.87
C TRP A 183 -15.65 -15.35 6.53
N GLU A 184 -15.75 -16.39 5.72
CA GLU A 184 -17.00 -17.06 5.38
C GLU A 184 -17.76 -17.52 6.64
N ARG A 185 -17.06 -18.05 7.66
CA ARG A 185 -17.66 -18.40 8.96
C ARG A 185 -18.25 -17.19 9.69
N LYS A 186 -17.80 -15.98 9.35
CA LYS A 186 -18.35 -14.71 9.86
C LYS A 186 -19.40 -14.13 8.90
N LYS A 187 -19.85 -14.93 7.90
CA LYS A 187 -20.82 -14.54 6.87
C LYS A 187 -20.37 -13.31 6.06
N ARG A 188 -19.06 -13.15 5.85
CA ARG A 188 -18.45 -12.07 5.07
C ARG A 188 -17.41 -12.65 4.12
N LEU A 189 -17.47 -12.25 2.82
CA LEU A 189 -16.41 -12.52 1.85
C LEU A 189 -15.64 -11.23 1.59
N PRO A 190 -14.36 -11.30 1.17
CA PRO A 190 -13.64 -10.12 0.67
C PRO A 190 -14.38 -9.49 -0.52
N ASP A 191 -14.27 -8.17 -0.66
CA ASP A 191 -14.81 -7.46 -1.83
C ASP A 191 -13.82 -7.45 -2.99
N ALA A 192 -12.53 -7.53 -2.70
CA ALA A 192 -11.43 -7.85 -3.61
C ALA A 192 -10.27 -8.41 -2.77
N ILE A 193 -9.25 -8.97 -3.43
CA ILE A 193 -8.01 -9.43 -2.76
C ILE A 193 -6.83 -8.90 -3.53
N VAL A 194 -5.88 -8.26 -2.84
CA VAL A 194 -4.58 -7.91 -3.40
C VAL A 194 -3.64 -9.09 -3.25
N ILE A 195 -3.02 -9.51 -4.36
CA ILE A 195 -1.94 -10.52 -4.37
C ILE A 195 -0.63 -9.78 -4.62
N GLU A 196 0.14 -9.62 -3.55
CA GLU A 196 1.42 -8.92 -3.58
C GLU A 196 2.55 -9.92 -3.76
N HIS A 197 3.36 -9.72 -4.82
CA HIS A 197 4.51 -10.56 -5.13
C HIS A 197 5.74 -10.15 -4.30
N PRO A 198 6.21 -10.96 -3.32
CA PRO A 198 7.25 -10.54 -2.38
C PRO A 198 8.58 -10.20 -3.05
N ARG A 199 8.97 -10.92 -4.12
CA ARG A 199 10.20 -10.66 -4.88
C ARG A 199 10.19 -9.32 -5.62
N LEU A 200 9.01 -8.75 -5.91
CA LEU A 200 8.86 -7.58 -6.77
C LEU A 200 8.37 -6.33 -6.01
N ALA A 201 7.69 -6.52 -4.89
CA ALA A 201 7.14 -5.44 -4.07
C ALA A 201 8.24 -4.62 -3.37
N GLY A 202 7.86 -3.48 -2.83
CA GLY A 202 8.67 -2.62 -1.97
C GLY A 202 8.05 -2.48 -0.59
N GLY A 203 8.82 -1.98 0.36
CA GLY A 203 8.35 -1.89 1.75
C GLY A 203 8.43 -3.24 2.45
N HIS A 204 7.44 -3.56 3.29
CA HIS A 204 7.32 -4.87 3.90
C HIS A 204 6.80 -5.88 2.87
N LEU A 205 7.47 -7.02 2.77
CA LEU A 205 7.20 -8.05 1.79
C LEU A 205 6.36 -9.17 2.40
N GLY A 206 5.45 -9.72 1.63
CA GLY A 206 4.47 -10.71 2.10
C GLY A 206 5.00 -12.13 2.28
N ALA A 207 6.32 -12.33 2.46
CA ALA A 207 6.94 -13.60 2.77
C ALA A 207 7.28 -13.69 4.27
N ALA A 208 7.45 -14.91 4.81
CA ALA A 208 7.80 -15.12 6.21
C ALA A 208 9.28 -14.77 6.51
N LYS A 209 10.18 -15.03 5.56
CA LYS A 209 11.63 -14.78 5.67
C LYS A 209 12.17 -14.23 4.36
N VAL A 210 13.30 -13.51 4.43
CA VAL A 210 14.01 -13.03 3.24
C VAL A 210 14.40 -14.19 2.31
N ALA A 211 14.79 -15.33 2.86
CA ALA A 211 15.15 -16.52 2.07
C ALA A 211 13.98 -17.08 1.23
N ASP A 212 12.73 -16.79 1.60
CA ASP A 212 11.53 -17.31 0.92
C ASP A 212 11.10 -16.43 -0.27
N LEU A 213 11.72 -15.28 -0.49
CA LEU A 213 11.28 -14.30 -1.50
C LEU A 213 11.24 -14.85 -2.93
N ASN A 214 12.07 -15.85 -3.22
CA ASN A 214 12.19 -16.47 -4.55
C ASN A 214 11.36 -17.77 -4.70
N ASP A 215 10.49 -18.08 -3.73
CA ASP A 215 9.60 -19.24 -3.82
C ASP A 215 8.57 -19.03 -4.94
N THR A 216 8.49 -19.99 -5.86
CA THR A 216 7.60 -19.94 -7.05
C THR A 216 6.11 -19.94 -6.71
N ARG A 217 5.73 -20.29 -5.46
CA ARG A 217 4.33 -20.18 -5.01
C ARG A 217 3.79 -18.75 -5.07
N PHE A 218 4.68 -17.74 -5.09
CA PHE A 218 4.34 -16.32 -5.17
C PHE A 218 4.25 -15.80 -6.61
N ASP A 219 4.75 -16.55 -7.59
CA ASP A 219 4.69 -16.14 -8.99
C ASP A 219 3.23 -15.97 -9.42
N PHE A 220 2.92 -14.92 -10.15
CA PHE A 220 1.55 -14.60 -10.56
C PHE A 220 0.92 -15.72 -11.40
N GLU A 221 1.73 -16.38 -12.23
CA GLU A 221 1.36 -17.54 -13.05
C GLU A 221 0.95 -18.75 -12.20
N THR A 222 1.44 -18.83 -10.98
CA THR A 222 1.07 -19.88 -10.01
C THR A 222 -0.10 -19.43 -9.12
N ALA A 223 0.01 -18.24 -8.53
CA ALA A 223 -0.92 -17.79 -7.49
C ALA A 223 -2.30 -17.44 -8.06
N ILE A 224 -2.39 -16.67 -9.16
CA ILE A 224 -3.66 -16.17 -9.68
C ILE A 224 -4.54 -17.30 -10.21
N PRO A 225 -4.07 -18.22 -11.08
CA PRO A 225 -4.89 -19.35 -11.52
C PRO A 225 -5.34 -20.27 -10.38
N ALA A 226 -4.46 -20.53 -9.40
CA ALA A 226 -4.80 -21.34 -8.24
C ALA A 226 -5.90 -20.70 -7.36
N ILE A 227 -5.90 -19.38 -7.19
CA ILE A 227 -6.95 -18.65 -6.48
C ILE A 227 -8.26 -18.68 -7.26
N ARG A 228 -8.24 -18.46 -8.58
CA ARG A 228 -9.42 -18.57 -9.45
C ARG A 228 -10.02 -19.95 -9.40
N GLN A 229 -9.20 -21.00 -9.46
CA GLN A 229 -9.68 -22.38 -9.34
C GLN A 229 -10.33 -22.63 -7.97
N PHE A 230 -9.72 -22.16 -6.89
CA PHE A 230 -10.29 -22.25 -5.55
C PHE A 230 -11.68 -21.58 -5.47
N PHE A 231 -11.87 -20.38 -6.02
CA PHE A 231 -13.17 -19.71 -6.02
C PHE A 231 -14.23 -20.49 -6.80
N LYS A 232 -13.84 -21.06 -7.94
CA LYS A 232 -14.71 -21.91 -8.75
C LYS A 232 -15.12 -23.19 -8.01
N ASP A 233 -14.16 -23.88 -7.39
CA ASP A 233 -14.40 -25.13 -6.66
C ASP A 233 -15.26 -24.90 -5.39
N ALA A 234 -15.11 -23.75 -4.77
CA ALA A 234 -15.91 -23.34 -3.62
C ALA A 234 -17.33 -22.90 -4.01
N GLY A 235 -17.61 -22.68 -5.29
CA GLY A 235 -18.92 -22.27 -5.78
C GLY A 235 -19.36 -20.88 -5.33
N TYR A 236 -18.40 -19.94 -5.15
CA TYR A 236 -18.75 -18.58 -4.76
C TYR A 236 -19.50 -17.87 -5.89
N GLU A 237 -20.76 -17.50 -5.61
CA GLU A 237 -21.57 -16.72 -6.55
C GLU A 237 -21.03 -15.29 -6.74
N LYS A 238 -20.44 -14.72 -5.70
CA LYS A 238 -19.80 -13.42 -5.74
C LYS A 238 -18.47 -13.52 -6.48
N ASP A 239 -18.32 -12.79 -7.58
CA ASP A 239 -16.99 -12.57 -8.17
C ASP A 239 -16.14 -11.74 -7.21
N ILE A 240 -15.00 -12.30 -6.80
CA ILE A 240 -14.00 -11.63 -5.94
C ILE A 240 -12.85 -11.19 -6.84
N PRO A 241 -12.74 -9.88 -7.17
CA PRO A 241 -11.66 -9.37 -7.99
C PRO A 241 -10.29 -9.67 -7.37
N ILE A 242 -9.34 -10.11 -8.20
CA ILE A 242 -7.93 -10.27 -7.83
C ILE A 242 -7.17 -9.06 -8.36
N ILE A 243 -6.43 -8.39 -7.49
CA ILE A 243 -5.59 -7.23 -7.79
C ILE A 243 -4.13 -7.66 -7.66
N ALA A 244 -3.41 -7.75 -8.76
CA ALA A 244 -1.99 -8.12 -8.74
C ALA A 244 -1.12 -6.92 -8.36
N ALA A 245 -0.15 -7.12 -7.44
CA ALA A 245 0.72 -6.05 -6.93
C ALA A 245 2.20 -6.46 -6.95
N GLY A 246 3.06 -5.56 -7.42
CA GLY A 246 4.52 -5.74 -7.46
C GLY A 246 5.10 -5.90 -8.86
N GLY A 247 6.12 -5.12 -9.19
CA GLY A 247 6.89 -5.23 -10.43
C GLY A 247 6.24 -4.67 -11.70
N ILE A 248 5.04 -4.12 -11.61
CA ILE A 248 4.23 -3.68 -12.75
C ILE A 248 4.68 -2.29 -13.20
N SER A 249 4.96 -2.12 -14.50
CA SER A 249 5.52 -0.89 -15.06
C SER A 249 5.00 -0.52 -16.46
N SER A 250 4.23 -1.39 -17.11
CA SER A 250 3.81 -1.21 -18.50
C SER A 250 2.36 -1.66 -18.72
N PHE A 251 1.82 -1.27 -19.87
CA PHE A 251 0.55 -1.79 -20.37
C PHE A 251 0.60 -3.32 -20.56
N GLU A 252 1.70 -3.82 -21.08
CA GLU A 252 1.91 -5.23 -21.37
C GLU A 252 1.86 -6.09 -20.09
N ASP A 253 2.41 -5.57 -18.98
CA ASP A 253 2.30 -6.21 -17.66
C ASP A 253 0.84 -6.33 -17.23
N ILE A 254 0.05 -5.26 -17.42
CA ILE A 254 -1.38 -5.25 -17.05
C ILE A 254 -2.18 -6.23 -17.91
N ALA A 255 -1.95 -6.22 -19.23
CA ALA A 255 -2.62 -7.11 -20.16
C ALA A 255 -2.29 -8.58 -19.86
N HIS A 256 -1.02 -8.87 -19.58
CA HIS A 256 -0.59 -10.21 -19.17
C HIS A 256 -1.28 -10.67 -17.88
N LEU A 257 -1.27 -9.84 -16.84
CA LEU A 257 -1.91 -10.17 -15.56
C LEU A 257 -3.43 -10.36 -15.70
N GLN A 258 -4.09 -9.56 -16.53
CA GLN A 258 -5.50 -9.78 -16.85
C GLN A 258 -5.72 -11.11 -17.58
N SER A 259 -4.80 -11.53 -18.45
CA SER A 259 -4.88 -12.84 -19.13
C SER A 259 -4.76 -14.02 -18.16
N LEU A 260 -4.06 -13.86 -17.04
CA LEU A 260 -3.98 -14.84 -15.94
C LEU A 260 -5.23 -14.85 -15.06
N GLY A 261 -6.11 -13.85 -15.18
CA GLY A 261 -7.34 -13.73 -14.41
C GLY A 261 -7.32 -12.64 -13.33
N ALA A 262 -6.32 -11.76 -13.28
CA ALA A 262 -6.39 -10.55 -12.46
C ALA A 262 -7.45 -9.60 -13.00
N SER A 263 -8.15 -8.90 -12.12
CA SER A 263 -9.15 -7.88 -12.48
C SER A 263 -8.54 -6.48 -12.56
N ALA A 264 -7.43 -6.25 -11.86
CA ALA A 264 -6.71 -4.99 -11.82
C ALA A 264 -5.28 -5.20 -11.33
N VAL A 265 -4.51 -4.12 -11.37
CA VAL A 265 -3.15 -4.08 -10.83
C VAL A 265 -3.00 -3.01 -9.76
N GLN A 266 -2.10 -3.25 -8.78
CA GLN A 266 -1.73 -2.25 -7.78
C GLN A 266 -0.27 -1.87 -7.92
N LEU A 267 0.00 -0.55 -7.96
CA LEU A 267 1.33 0.02 -8.04
C LEU A 267 1.61 0.92 -6.83
N GLY A 268 2.81 0.78 -6.26
CA GLY A 268 3.30 1.68 -5.20
C GLY A 268 4.31 2.67 -5.75
N THR A 269 5.53 2.21 -6.03
CA THR A 269 6.68 3.07 -6.37
C THR A 269 6.43 3.99 -7.56
N ALA A 270 5.75 3.50 -8.62
CA ALA A 270 5.42 4.32 -9.78
C ALA A 270 4.57 5.55 -9.40
N PHE A 271 3.63 5.40 -8.46
CA PHE A 271 2.84 6.51 -7.94
C PHE A 271 3.62 7.36 -6.92
N ALA A 272 4.53 6.76 -6.13
CA ALA A 272 5.36 7.50 -5.17
C ALA A 272 6.27 8.54 -5.85
N VAL A 273 6.65 8.32 -7.11
CA VAL A 273 7.48 9.25 -7.91
C VAL A 273 6.67 10.18 -8.80
N THR A 274 5.36 10.35 -8.55
CA THR A 274 4.54 11.34 -9.29
C THR A 274 4.59 12.71 -8.64
N THR A 275 4.19 13.75 -9.40
CA THR A 275 4.13 15.12 -8.90
C THR A 275 3.17 15.27 -7.73
N GLU A 276 2.06 14.55 -7.74
CA GLU A 276 1.00 14.58 -6.72
C GLU A 276 1.30 13.75 -5.47
N SER A 277 2.34 12.89 -5.48
CA SER A 277 2.77 12.21 -4.25
C SER A 277 3.06 13.24 -3.16
N ASP A 278 2.56 12.97 -1.96
CA ASP A 278 2.65 13.89 -0.82
C ASP A 278 4.05 13.93 -0.16
N ALA A 279 5.00 13.13 -0.67
CA ALA A 279 6.37 13.11 -0.22
C ALA A 279 7.21 14.29 -0.75
N HIS A 280 8.28 14.64 -0.04
CA HIS A 280 9.25 15.65 -0.44
C HIS A 280 9.90 15.32 -1.80
N ALA A 281 10.26 16.33 -2.59
CA ALA A 281 10.88 16.14 -3.90
C ALA A 281 12.14 15.25 -3.86
N ALA A 282 13.00 15.40 -2.84
CA ALA A 282 14.16 14.55 -2.67
C ALA A 282 13.83 13.07 -2.41
N PHE A 283 12.69 12.77 -1.77
CA PHE A 283 12.21 11.39 -1.63
C PHE A 283 11.92 10.79 -3.01
N LYS A 284 11.18 11.51 -3.84
CA LYS A 284 10.83 11.07 -5.19
C LYS A 284 12.08 10.82 -6.05
N GLN A 285 13.06 11.74 -5.95
CA GLN A 285 14.30 11.62 -6.71
C GLN A 285 15.13 10.41 -6.29
N VAL A 286 15.26 10.13 -4.98
CA VAL A 286 15.96 8.91 -4.50
C VAL A 286 15.36 7.65 -5.08
N LEU A 287 14.01 7.59 -5.18
CA LEU A 287 13.34 6.43 -5.77
C LEU A 287 13.48 6.38 -7.29
N ALA A 288 13.45 7.53 -7.95
CA ALA A 288 13.57 7.62 -9.40
C ALA A 288 14.98 7.26 -9.89
N ASP A 289 16.02 7.75 -9.21
CA ASP A 289 17.44 7.51 -9.56
C ASP A 289 17.91 6.09 -9.23
N ALA A 290 17.23 5.39 -8.32
CA ALA A 290 17.69 4.09 -7.86
C ALA A 290 17.55 3.02 -8.95
N THR A 291 18.64 2.26 -9.14
CA THR A 291 18.73 1.11 -10.05
C THR A 291 18.42 -0.21 -9.34
N PRO A 292 18.23 -1.33 -10.05
CA PRO A 292 18.03 -2.64 -9.40
C PRO A 292 19.17 -3.03 -8.45
N GLU A 293 20.41 -2.61 -8.73
CA GLU A 293 21.61 -2.90 -7.94
C GLU A 293 21.64 -2.11 -6.62
N ASP A 294 20.85 -1.05 -6.53
CA ASP A 294 20.70 -0.26 -5.31
C ASP A 294 19.71 -0.88 -4.32
N MET A 295 18.93 -1.88 -4.74
CA MET A 295 17.94 -2.49 -3.88
C MET A 295 18.57 -3.39 -2.84
N VAL A 296 18.11 -3.26 -1.59
CA VAL A 296 18.58 -4.05 -0.45
C VAL A 296 17.39 -4.71 0.22
N GLU A 297 17.54 -6.00 0.50
CA GLU A 297 16.58 -6.79 1.27
C GLU A 297 17.11 -7.03 2.67
N PHE A 298 16.24 -6.89 3.67
CA PHE A 298 16.61 -7.02 5.07
C PHE A 298 15.38 -7.37 5.93
N THR A 299 15.61 -7.75 7.17
CA THR A 299 14.52 -7.93 8.14
C THR A 299 14.27 -6.61 8.87
N SER A 300 13.03 -6.11 8.78
CA SER A 300 12.63 -4.86 9.44
C SER A 300 12.45 -5.03 10.95
N VAL A 301 12.23 -3.92 11.63
CA VAL A 301 11.93 -3.92 13.08
C VAL A 301 10.57 -4.55 13.42
N ALA A 302 9.70 -4.75 12.42
CA ALA A 302 8.45 -5.49 12.55
C ALA A 302 8.61 -7.01 12.35
N GLY A 303 9.85 -7.50 12.21
CA GLY A 303 10.15 -8.91 11.95
C GLY A 303 9.79 -9.39 10.54
N LEU A 304 9.40 -8.48 9.66
CA LEU A 304 9.00 -8.79 8.30
C LEU A 304 10.17 -8.53 7.33
N PRO A 305 10.34 -9.37 6.29
CA PRO A 305 11.20 -9.03 5.16
C PRO A 305 10.81 -7.67 4.58
N ALA A 306 11.81 -6.89 4.19
CA ALA A 306 11.61 -5.56 3.63
C ALA A 306 12.60 -5.29 2.51
N ARG A 307 12.21 -4.42 1.55
CA ARG A 307 13.07 -3.95 0.46
C ARG A 307 13.06 -2.43 0.39
N ALA A 308 14.27 -1.85 0.30
CA ALA A 308 14.48 -0.41 0.22
C ALA A 308 15.69 -0.08 -0.65
N VAL A 309 15.81 1.21 -1.01
CA VAL A 309 17.03 1.74 -1.63
C VAL A 309 18.18 1.69 -0.62
N GLY A 310 19.31 1.14 -1.01
CA GLY A 310 20.54 1.03 -0.23
C GLY A 310 21.21 2.38 -0.01
N THR A 311 20.53 3.31 0.66
CA THR A 311 21.07 4.61 1.04
C THR A 311 22.28 4.49 1.96
N PRO A 312 23.11 5.53 2.11
CA PRO A 312 24.25 5.50 3.03
C PRO A 312 23.84 5.10 4.46
N TRP A 313 22.67 5.55 4.93
CA TRP A 313 22.15 5.16 6.23
C TRP A 313 21.88 3.66 6.31
N LEU A 314 21.11 3.10 5.35
CA LEU A 314 20.74 1.68 5.38
C LEU A 314 21.97 0.78 5.27
N ARG A 315 22.88 1.10 4.34
CA ARG A 315 24.14 0.34 4.18
C ARG A 315 25.00 0.40 5.45
N SER A 316 25.07 1.54 6.13
CA SER A 316 25.79 1.68 7.41
C SER A 316 25.12 0.89 8.52
N TYR A 317 23.79 0.93 8.61
CA TYR A 317 23.03 0.16 9.58
C TYR A 317 23.28 -1.34 9.42
N LEU A 318 23.18 -1.89 8.19
CA LEU A 318 23.37 -3.31 7.92
C LEU A 318 24.78 -3.79 8.28
N LYS A 319 25.82 -2.94 8.15
CA LYS A 319 27.19 -3.26 8.59
C LYS A 319 27.30 -3.47 10.10
N ILE A 320 26.53 -2.73 10.89
CA ILE A 320 26.57 -2.79 12.35
C ILE A 320 25.48 -3.68 12.95
N GLU A 321 24.49 -4.10 12.17
CA GLU A 321 23.36 -4.93 12.61
C GLU A 321 23.78 -6.18 13.38
N PRO A 322 24.81 -6.97 12.96
CA PRO A 322 25.25 -8.14 13.72
C PRO A 322 25.73 -7.78 15.15
N LYS A 323 26.39 -6.63 15.31
CA LYS A 323 26.80 -6.14 16.65
C LYS A 323 25.61 -5.72 17.50
N LEU A 324 24.61 -5.08 16.87
CA LEU A 324 23.36 -4.70 17.55
C LEU A 324 22.57 -5.95 17.99
N GLN A 325 22.53 -6.98 17.16
CA GLN A 325 21.88 -8.26 17.46
C GLN A 325 22.53 -8.98 18.65
N ALA A 326 23.86 -8.89 18.78
CA ALA A 326 24.58 -9.53 19.90
C ALA A 326 24.24 -8.94 21.27
N VAL A 327 23.68 -7.72 21.32
CA VAL A 327 23.36 -7.01 22.59
C VAL A 327 21.86 -6.69 22.72
N VAL A 328 21.03 -7.32 21.93
CA VAL A 328 19.59 -7.02 21.82
C VAL A 328 18.83 -7.16 23.14
N HIS A 329 19.24 -8.08 24.00
CA HIS A 329 18.59 -8.34 25.30
C HIS A 329 19.02 -7.38 26.42
N ALA A 330 20.00 -6.53 26.19
CA ALA A 330 20.60 -5.72 27.27
C ALA A 330 19.64 -4.63 27.80
N LYS A 331 18.98 -3.89 26.93
CA LYS A 331 18.02 -2.82 27.30
C LYS A 331 17.28 -2.31 26.06
N SER A 332 15.98 -1.98 26.21
CA SER A 332 15.23 -1.25 25.18
C SER A 332 15.93 0.05 24.80
N ARG A 333 16.01 0.31 23.49
CA ARG A 333 16.60 1.54 22.92
C ARG A 333 15.55 2.46 22.30
N CYS A 334 14.27 2.12 22.42
CA CYS A 334 13.19 2.94 21.92
C CYS A 334 13.06 4.22 22.74
N THR A 335 13.03 5.36 22.05
CA THR A 335 12.88 6.69 22.65
C THR A 335 11.55 7.34 22.29
N LYS A 336 10.60 6.58 21.73
CA LYS A 336 9.30 7.09 21.33
C LYS A 336 8.33 7.19 22.51
N SER A 337 7.51 8.21 22.47
CA SER A 337 6.42 8.42 23.43
C SER A 337 5.16 7.61 23.11
N PHE A 338 5.19 6.77 22.05
CA PHE A 338 4.06 5.93 21.62
C PHE A 338 4.55 4.61 21.02
N ASP A 339 3.68 3.62 21.04
CA ASP A 339 3.95 2.31 20.47
C ASP A 339 3.49 2.30 19.01
N CYS A 340 4.42 2.56 18.08
CA CYS A 340 4.11 2.59 16.64
C CYS A 340 3.79 1.20 16.05
N LEU A 341 4.33 0.14 16.61
CA LEU A 341 4.14 -1.25 16.19
C LEU A 341 3.66 -2.11 17.36
N ALA A 342 2.79 -3.09 17.09
CA ALA A 342 2.35 -4.07 18.07
C ALA A 342 3.53 -4.86 18.66
N GLN A 343 4.49 -5.24 17.81
CA GLN A 343 5.78 -5.82 18.21
C GLN A 343 6.90 -5.10 17.47
N CYS A 344 8.03 -4.85 18.14
CA CYS A 344 9.14 -4.08 17.58
C CYS A 344 10.50 -4.66 18.06
N GLY A 345 11.37 -4.98 17.10
CA GLY A 345 12.70 -5.49 17.40
C GLY A 345 13.50 -4.59 18.33
N LEU A 346 13.44 -3.27 18.12
CA LEU A 346 14.17 -2.28 18.91
C LEU A 346 13.56 -2.09 20.32
N ARG A 347 12.23 -1.99 20.43
CA ARG A 347 11.53 -1.76 21.72
C ARG A 347 11.53 -3.00 22.56
N ASP A 348 11.21 -4.15 21.97
CA ASP A 348 10.92 -5.39 22.70
C ASP A 348 12.15 -6.29 22.79
N GLY A 349 13.30 -5.88 22.22
CA GLY A 349 14.53 -6.65 22.25
C GLY A 349 14.42 -8.00 21.55
N LEU A 350 13.81 -8.06 20.35
CA LEU A 350 13.57 -9.30 19.64
C LEU A 350 14.77 -9.68 18.75
N PRO A 351 15.42 -10.82 19.01
CA PRO A 351 16.55 -11.29 18.20
C PRO A 351 16.11 -11.59 16.76
N GLY A 352 17.00 -11.31 15.81
CA GLY A 352 16.72 -11.52 14.39
C GLY A 352 15.83 -10.48 13.73
N TRP A 353 15.27 -9.54 14.50
CA TRP A 353 14.50 -8.42 14.01
C TRP A 353 15.37 -7.16 13.91
N GLY A 354 15.02 -6.24 13.02
CA GLY A 354 15.74 -4.98 12.87
C GLY A 354 15.87 -4.20 14.19
N GLN A 355 17.01 -3.53 14.38
CA GLN A 355 17.38 -2.83 15.61
C GLN A 355 17.52 -1.31 15.36
N PHE A 356 16.52 -0.69 14.72
CA PHE A 356 16.48 0.75 14.44
C PHE A 356 15.07 1.31 14.67
N CYS A 357 14.92 2.62 14.79
CA CYS A 357 13.60 3.24 14.91
C CYS A 357 13.01 3.50 13.51
N ILE A 358 12.06 2.65 13.09
CA ILE A 358 11.42 2.77 11.77
C ILE A 358 10.68 4.09 11.59
N ASP A 359 9.99 4.57 12.62
CA ASP A 359 9.26 5.83 12.57
C ASP A 359 10.19 7.03 12.31
N ASN A 360 11.36 7.08 12.97
CA ASN A 360 12.35 8.12 12.72
C ASN A 360 12.87 8.10 11.28
N GLN A 361 13.18 6.91 10.76
CA GLN A 361 13.76 6.75 9.43
C GLN A 361 12.75 7.01 8.32
N LEU A 362 11.52 6.57 8.49
CA LEU A 362 10.46 6.89 7.53
C LEU A 362 10.08 8.38 7.57
N ALA A 363 10.04 8.99 8.76
CA ALA A 363 9.82 10.42 8.90
C ALA A 363 10.96 11.26 8.29
N ALA A 364 12.20 10.81 8.39
CA ALA A 364 13.33 11.45 7.73
C ALA A 364 13.20 11.35 6.20
N ALA A 365 12.82 10.17 5.68
CA ALA A 365 12.57 9.96 4.25
C ALA A 365 11.44 10.86 3.74
N LEU A 366 10.29 10.92 4.44
CA LEU A 366 9.16 11.77 4.06
C LEU A 366 9.55 13.24 3.87
N ARG A 367 10.45 13.74 4.73
CA ARG A 367 10.98 15.11 4.66
C ARG A 367 12.15 15.30 3.69
N GLY A 368 12.58 14.24 3.00
CA GLY A 368 13.67 14.28 2.03
C GLY A 368 15.08 14.26 2.65
N ASP A 369 15.23 13.83 3.91
CA ASP A 369 16.56 13.63 4.51
C ASP A 369 17.20 12.33 3.98
N VAL A 370 17.90 12.44 2.88
CA VAL A 370 18.55 11.31 2.19
C VAL A 370 19.61 10.64 3.06
N LYS A 371 20.23 11.39 4.01
CA LYS A 371 21.30 10.85 4.86
C LYS A 371 20.79 9.95 5.98
N LYS A 372 19.52 10.16 6.42
CA LYS A 372 18.92 9.43 7.55
C LYS A 372 17.69 8.61 7.16
N GLY A 373 17.09 8.88 6.01
CA GLY A 373 15.85 8.27 5.60
C GLY A 373 15.95 6.79 5.20
N LEU A 374 14.88 6.05 5.46
CA LEU A 374 14.63 4.73 4.91
C LEU A 374 13.63 4.87 3.74
N PHE A 375 14.09 4.55 2.55
CA PHE A 375 13.35 4.75 1.30
C PHE A 375 12.89 3.40 0.75
N PHE A 376 11.67 2.99 1.08
CA PHE A 376 11.09 1.78 0.54
C PHE A 376 10.82 1.90 -0.96
N ARG A 377 11.21 0.87 -1.73
CA ARG A 377 11.05 0.84 -3.18
C ARG A 377 10.89 -0.61 -3.65
N GLY A 378 10.02 -0.84 -4.64
CA GLY A 378 9.91 -2.13 -5.34
C GLY A 378 11.09 -2.40 -6.28
N ALA A 379 11.27 -3.65 -6.65
CA ALA A 379 12.34 -4.08 -7.54
C ALA A 379 12.11 -3.70 -9.01
N GLY A 380 10.86 -3.38 -9.41
CA GLY A 380 10.48 -3.12 -10.80
C GLY A 380 11.08 -1.83 -11.39
N ARG A 381 11.10 -1.79 -12.72
CA ARG A 381 11.41 -0.55 -13.46
C ARG A 381 10.30 0.48 -13.28
N LEU A 382 10.64 1.75 -13.43
CA LEU A 382 9.65 2.82 -13.44
C LEU A 382 9.19 3.11 -14.87
N PRO A 383 7.89 3.43 -15.07
CA PRO A 383 7.32 3.68 -16.41
C PRO A 383 7.98 4.81 -17.19
N PHE A 384 8.56 5.80 -16.49
CA PHE A 384 9.25 6.97 -17.07
C PHE A 384 10.74 7.03 -16.68
N GLY A 385 11.36 5.91 -16.26
CA GLY A 385 12.74 5.90 -15.81
C GLY A 385 12.94 6.83 -14.62
N ASP A 386 13.87 7.78 -14.72
CA ASP A 386 14.19 8.75 -13.67
C ASP A 386 13.29 10.01 -13.65
N GLN A 387 12.35 10.11 -14.61
CA GLN A 387 11.50 11.28 -14.74
C GLN A 387 10.30 11.24 -13.79
N ILE A 388 10.09 12.35 -13.08
CA ILE A 388 8.91 12.56 -12.24
C ILE A 388 7.82 13.18 -13.12
N ARG A 389 6.70 12.47 -13.25
CA ARG A 389 5.55 12.88 -14.08
C ARG A 389 4.28 12.96 -13.24
N SER A 390 3.21 13.48 -13.83
CA SER A 390 1.91 13.54 -13.16
C SER A 390 1.23 12.16 -13.06
N VAL A 391 0.29 12.02 -12.12
CA VAL A 391 -0.59 10.85 -12.03
C VAL A 391 -1.35 10.63 -13.34
N SER A 392 -1.79 11.70 -13.99
CA SER A 392 -2.51 11.62 -15.27
C SER A 392 -1.66 11.00 -16.37
N GLU A 393 -0.40 11.49 -16.55
CA GLU A 393 0.55 10.93 -17.51
C GLU A 393 0.87 9.47 -17.21
N LEU A 394 1.06 9.14 -15.92
CA LEU A 394 1.33 7.76 -15.49
C LEU A 394 0.16 6.82 -15.84
N MET A 395 -1.07 7.21 -15.51
CA MET A 395 -2.24 6.38 -15.81
C MET A 395 -2.48 6.24 -17.31
N GLN A 396 -2.29 7.30 -18.07
CA GLN A 396 -2.34 7.24 -19.52
C GLN A 396 -1.29 6.30 -20.10
N ARG A 397 -0.04 6.38 -19.62
CA ARG A 397 1.07 5.50 -20.02
C ARG A 397 0.74 4.03 -19.78
N LEU A 398 0.21 3.71 -18.60
CA LEU A 398 -0.17 2.35 -18.21
C LEU A 398 -1.38 1.80 -18.98
N LEU A 399 -2.22 2.66 -19.54
CA LEU A 399 -3.39 2.27 -20.35
C LEU A 399 -3.14 2.35 -21.86
N THR A 400 -1.92 2.68 -22.29
CA THR A 400 -1.57 2.83 -23.71
C THR A 400 -0.56 1.75 -24.11
N PRO A 401 -0.88 0.89 -25.09
CA PRO A 401 0.07 -0.08 -25.64
C PRO A 401 1.38 0.60 -26.10
N ALA A 402 2.52 -0.06 -25.92
CA ALA A 402 3.82 0.51 -26.30
C ALA A 402 3.88 0.92 -27.78
N ALA A 403 3.24 0.16 -28.67
CA ALA A 403 3.17 0.47 -30.11
C ALA A 403 2.39 1.76 -30.44
N ALA A 404 1.56 2.27 -29.52
CA ALA A 404 0.76 3.49 -29.71
C ALA A 404 1.37 4.72 -29.01
N LEU A 405 2.52 4.58 -28.39
CA LEU A 405 3.21 5.68 -27.74
C LEU A 405 4.05 6.48 -28.74
N PRO A 406 4.08 7.81 -28.68
CA PRO A 406 4.98 8.60 -29.50
C PRO A 406 6.44 8.25 -29.17
N VAL A 407 7.25 8.11 -30.20
CA VAL A 407 8.70 7.83 -30.13
C VAL A 407 9.44 9.00 -29.48
#